data_b4dee487b03d84a14ac4fd8fe5d9f187
#
_entry.id   b4dee487b03d84a14ac4fd8fe5d9f187
#
_cell.length_a   1.000
_cell.length_b   1.000
_cell.length_c   1.000
_cell.angle_alpha   90.00
_cell.angle_beta   90.00
_cell.angle_gamma   90.00
#
_symmetry.space_group_name_H-M   'P 1'
#
loop_
_entity.id
_entity.type
_entity.pdbx_description
1 polymer ?
#
loop_
_entity_poly.entity_id
_entity_poly.type
_entity_poly.pdbx_seq_one_letter_code
_entity_poly.pdbx_strand_id
1 'polypeptide(L)'
;VVVDKFEEFIDPGHPLSATTIQLTGITDEMVKGSKSVEQVLKEFHEFSKDCILVAHNASFDMGFLNTGYENVGIPKTNQPVIDTLELSRMLHPQLKSHRLNTLAKRYNVALEQHHRAVYDSETTGYLCHIFLKEAATEHNLLYHDELNTNIHPEEVFKNGRPFHATIFAKDQAGLKELFKVVSQSNIEYYYRVPRILRSMLSSRRDSFLLGSGCAEGEVFEAMMQKGYN
;
A
#
# COMPACT_ATOMS: atom_id res chain seq x y z
N VAL A 1 -4.58 -16.75 -15.33
CA VAL A 1 -4.78 -18.14 -14.86
C VAL A 1 -4.00 -18.32 -13.58
N VAL A 2 -4.66 -18.83 -12.53
CA VAL A 2 -3.97 -19.21 -11.28
C VAL A 2 -3.12 -20.44 -11.59
N VAL A 3 -1.82 -20.35 -11.30
CA VAL A 3 -0.86 -21.44 -11.58
C VAL A 3 -0.69 -22.32 -10.35
N ASP A 4 -0.64 -21.72 -9.16
CA ASP A 4 -0.47 -22.42 -7.90
C ASP A 4 -1.14 -21.62 -6.77
N LYS A 5 -1.40 -22.27 -5.63
CA LYS A 5 -2.03 -21.68 -4.44
C LYS A 5 -1.29 -22.12 -3.18
N PHE A 6 -1.07 -21.17 -2.28
CA PHE A 6 -0.56 -21.40 -0.95
C PHE A 6 -1.59 -20.90 0.08
N GLU A 7 -2.14 -21.82 0.84
CA GLU A 7 -3.09 -21.54 1.93
C GLU A 7 -2.76 -22.48 3.09
N GLU A 8 -2.44 -21.90 4.26
CA GLU A 8 -2.09 -22.67 5.44
C GLU A 8 -2.71 -22.03 6.69
N PHE A 9 -3.19 -22.86 7.60
CA PHE A 9 -3.53 -22.43 8.94
C PHE A 9 -2.28 -22.36 9.81
N ILE A 10 -2.24 -21.40 10.71
CA ILE A 10 -1.18 -21.21 11.68
C ILE A 10 -1.76 -21.41 13.07
N ASP A 11 -1.12 -22.28 13.88
CA ASP A 11 -1.46 -22.37 15.29
C ASP A 11 -0.83 -21.18 16.03
N PRO A 12 -1.62 -20.25 16.56
CA PRO A 12 -1.09 -19.08 17.27
C PRO A 12 -0.54 -19.42 18.66
N GLY A 13 -0.74 -20.64 19.16
CA GLY A 13 -0.33 -21.06 20.51
C GLY A 13 -1.19 -20.45 21.64
N HIS A 14 -2.24 -19.74 21.33
CA HIS A 14 -3.20 -19.17 22.27
C HIS A 14 -4.59 -19.08 21.64
N PRO A 15 -5.67 -18.98 22.45
CA PRO A 15 -7.03 -18.86 21.92
C PRO A 15 -7.21 -17.61 21.05
N LEU A 16 -7.98 -17.76 19.97
CA LEU A 16 -8.34 -16.65 19.08
C LEU A 16 -9.33 -15.69 19.76
N SER A 17 -9.21 -14.41 19.48
CA SER A 17 -10.18 -13.43 19.99
C SER A 17 -11.54 -13.63 19.33
N ALA A 18 -12.62 -13.33 20.06
CA ALA A 18 -13.99 -13.37 19.52
C ALA A 18 -14.11 -12.49 18.24
N THR A 19 -13.42 -11.36 18.21
CA THR A 19 -13.39 -10.45 17.05
C THR A 19 -12.73 -11.12 15.84
N THR A 20 -11.62 -11.83 16.04
CA THR A 20 -10.92 -12.57 14.98
C THR A 20 -11.81 -13.66 14.41
N ILE A 21 -12.44 -14.46 15.28
CA ILE A 21 -13.37 -15.53 14.87
C ILE A 21 -14.53 -14.97 14.08
N GLN A 22 -15.15 -13.88 14.56
CA GLN A 22 -16.27 -13.24 13.90
C GLN A 22 -15.88 -12.66 12.52
N LEU A 23 -14.69 -12.07 12.40
CA LEU A 23 -14.22 -11.43 11.18
C LEU A 23 -13.81 -12.45 10.11
N THR A 24 -13.05 -13.46 10.49
CA THR A 24 -12.42 -14.41 9.57
C THR A 24 -13.18 -15.72 9.39
N GLY A 25 -14.07 -16.06 10.35
CA GLY A 25 -14.70 -17.37 10.44
C GLY A 25 -13.74 -18.50 10.83
N ILE A 26 -12.48 -18.18 11.19
CA ILE A 26 -11.49 -19.16 11.63
C ILE A 26 -11.68 -19.40 13.12
N THR A 27 -11.85 -20.66 13.53
CA THR A 27 -12.05 -21.07 14.93
C THR A 27 -10.79 -21.72 15.53
N ASP A 28 -10.74 -21.79 16.86
CA ASP A 28 -9.63 -22.46 17.55
C ASP A 28 -9.46 -23.92 17.14
N GLU A 29 -10.56 -24.61 16.85
CA GLU A 29 -10.53 -26.00 16.37
C GLU A 29 -9.85 -26.12 15.00
N MET A 30 -10.04 -25.15 14.12
CA MET A 30 -9.46 -25.15 12.77
C MET A 30 -7.94 -24.95 12.78
N VAL A 31 -7.42 -24.18 13.74
CA VAL A 31 -5.98 -23.87 13.83
C VAL A 31 -5.23 -24.80 14.76
N LYS A 32 -5.93 -25.53 15.61
CA LYS A 32 -5.31 -26.43 16.59
C LYS A 32 -4.48 -27.52 15.94
N GLY A 33 -3.19 -27.55 16.26
CA GLY A 33 -2.24 -28.52 15.73
C GLY A 33 -1.82 -28.24 14.28
N SER A 34 -2.13 -27.06 13.76
CA SER A 34 -1.60 -26.56 12.49
C SER A 34 -0.11 -26.23 12.62
N LYS A 35 0.53 -25.89 11.50
CA LYS A 35 1.94 -25.52 11.46
C LYS A 35 2.22 -24.27 12.31
N SER A 36 3.45 -24.16 12.80
CA SER A 36 3.89 -22.93 13.48
C SER A 36 4.04 -21.78 12.49
N VAL A 37 3.96 -20.54 13.00
CA VAL A 37 4.22 -19.32 12.22
C VAL A 37 5.57 -19.37 11.50
N GLU A 38 6.61 -19.85 12.19
CA GLU A 38 7.96 -19.97 11.63
C GLU A 38 7.98 -20.92 10.41
N GLN A 39 7.32 -22.06 10.51
CA GLN A 39 7.28 -23.04 9.45
C GLN A 39 6.53 -22.50 8.23
N VAL A 40 5.35 -21.91 8.45
CA VAL A 40 4.53 -21.36 7.36
C VAL A 40 5.24 -20.20 6.67
N LEU A 41 5.91 -19.31 7.42
CA LEU A 41 6.65 -18.20 6.82
C LEU A 41 7.85 -18.65 5.99
N LYS A 42 8.57 -19.71 6.40
CA LYS A 42 9.64 -20.31 5.59
C LYS A 42 9.10 -20.91 4.30
N GLU A 43 8.00 -21.65 4.37
CA GLU A 43 7.35 -22.22 3.20
C GLU A 43 6.82 -21.13 2.26
N PHE A 44 6.20 -20.09 2.80
CA PHE A 44 5.72 -18.95 2.01
C PHE A 44 6.87 -18.18 1.35
N HIS A 45 8.00 -18.02 2.05
CA HIS A 45 9.18 -17.38 1.49
C HIS A 45 9.71 -18.12 0.26
N GLU A 46 9.79 -19.44 0.31
CA GLU A 46 10.19 -20.27 -0.85
C GLU A 46 9.11 -20.25 -1.95
N PHE A 47 7.82 -20.32 -1.60
CA PHE A 47 6.72 -20.26 -2.54
C PHE A 47 6.69 -18.97 -3.34
N SER A 48 6.93 -17.83 -2.67
CA SER A 48 6.88 -16.50 -3.27
C SER A 48 8.21 -16.04 -3.88
N LYS A 49 9.25 -16.85 -3.82
CA LYS A 49 10.58 -16.53 -4.33
C LYS A 49 10.54 -16.11 -5.79
N ASP A 50 11.29 -15.04 -6.09
CA ASP A 50 11.40 -14.46 -7.44
C ASP A 50 10.07 -13.97 -8.04
N CYS A 51 9.02 -13.81 -7.22
CA CYS A 51 7.73 -13.29 -7.64
C CYS A 51 7.61 -11.78 -7.39
N ILE A 52 6.70 -11.13 -8.10
CA ILE A 52 6.18 -9.81 -7.73
C ILE A 52 5.06 -10.05 -6.72
N LEU A 53 5.13 -9.39 -5.57
CA LEU A 53 4.06 -9.46 -4.58
C LEU A 53 2.94 -8.50 -4.96
N VAL A 54 1.69 -8.95 -4.83
CA VAL A 54 0.52 -8.14 -5.15
C VAL A 54 -0.43 -8.16 -3.97
N ALA A 55 -0.85 -6.99 -3.51
CA ALA A 55 -1.83 -6.86 -2.44
C ALA A 55 -2.76 -5.65 -2.65
N HIS A 56 -3.87 -5.60 -1.93
CA HIS A 56 -4.80 -4.48 -1.94
C HIS A 56 -4.68 -3.68 -0.65
N ASN A 57 -4.03 -2.54 -0.66
CA ASN A 57 -3.48 -1.79 0.48
C ASN A 57 -2.22 -2.47 1.02
N ALA A 58 -1.28 -2.70 0.11
CA ALA A 58 -0.09 -3.54 0.31
C ALA A 58 0.77 -3.15 1.52
N SER A 59 0.76 -1.90 1.95
CA SER A 59 1.49 -1.47 3.15
C SER A 59 1.07 -2.25 4.41
N PHE A 60 -0.20 -2.64 4.50
CA PHE A 60 -0.72 -3.44 5.61
C PHE A 60 -0.14 -4.86 5.58
N ASP A 61 -0.29 -5.56 4.46
CA ASP A 61 0.16 -6.95 4.30
C ASP A 61 1.68 -7.06 4.42
N MET A 62 2.41 -6.14 3.78
CA MET A 62 3.87 -6.10 3.83
C MET A 62 4.41 -5.78 5.22
N GLY A 63 3.69 -4.97 6.01
CA GLY A 63 4.03 -4.71 7.41
C GLY A 63 4.02 -5.99 8.24
N PHE A 64 2.94 -6.77 8.15
CA PHE A 64 2.82 -8.05 8.86
C PHE A 64 3.84 -9.09 8.36
N LEU A 65 3.99 -9.22 7.04
CA LEU A 65 4.92 -10.17 6.44
C LEU A 65 6.36 -9.90 6.88
N ASN A 66 6.82 -8.66 6.76
CA ASN A 66 8.18 -8.29 7.13
C ASN A 66 8.45 -8.42 8.62
N THR A 67 7.48 -8.06 9.47
CA THR A 67 7.60 -8.28 10.92
C THR A 67 7.67 -9.78 11.25
N GLY A 68 6.84 -10.59 10.57
CA GLY A 68 6.88 -12.04 10.72
C GLY A 68 8.23 -12.63 10.30
N TYR A 69 8.77 -12.19 9.17
CA TYR A 69 10.09 -12.62 8.68
C TYR A 69 11.21 -12.27 9.67
N GLU A 70 11.25 -11.04 10.17
CA GLU A 70 12.23 -10.63 11.18
C GLU A 70 12.17 -11.50 12.44
N ASN A 71 10.96 -11.78 12.93
CA ASN A 71 10.75 -12.59 14.13
C ASN A 71 11.26 -14.04 13.99
N VAL A 72 11.32 -14.56 12.77
CA VAL A 72 11.79 -15.93 12.49
C VAL A 72 13.17 -15.96 11.81
N GLY A 73 13.88 -14.83 11.78
CA GLY A 73 15.24 -14.74 11.25
C GLY A 73 15.34 -14.78 9.71
N ILE A 74 14.25 -14.50 9.00
CA ILE A 74 14.23 -14.32 7.55
C ILE A 74 14.44 -12.82 7.26
N PRO A 75 15.29 -12.42 6.30
CA PRO A 75 15.41 -11.03 5.89
C PRO A 75 14.09 -10.47 5.39
N LYS A 76 13.84 -9.17 5.60
CA LYS A 76 12.70 -8.48 4.97
C LYS A 76 12.72 -8.70 3.47
N THR A 77 11.53 -8.82 2.90
CA THR A 77 11.44 -8.96 1.45
C THR A 77 11.92 -7.69 0.73
N ASN A 78 12.70 -7.87 -0.32
CA ASN A 78 13.11 -6.84 -1.27
C ASN A 78 12.40 -6.98 -2.63
N GLN A 79 11.43 -7.89 -2.72
CA GLN A 79 10.66 -8.14 -3.92
C GLN A 79 9.86 -6.90 -4.35
N PRO A 80 9.67 -6.69 -5.66
CA PRO A 80 8.74 -5.67 -6.13
C PRO A 80 7.33 -5.91 -5.60
N VAL A 81 6.64 -4.83 -5.23
CA VAL A 81 5.26 -4.89 -4.70
C VAL A 81 4.35 -4.04 -5.56
N ILE A 82 3.23 -4.60 -6.00
CA ILE A 82 2.16 -3.85 -6.67
C ILE A 82 0.99 -3.71 -5.69
N ASP A 83 0.63 -2.46 -5.39
CA ASP A 83 -0.55 -2.13 -4.61
C ASP A 83 -1.73 -1.85 -5.53
N THR A 84 -2.70 -2.76 -5.59
CA THR A 84 -3.88 -2.62 -6.44
C THR A 84 -4.83 -1.52 -5.98
N LEU A 85 -4.81 -1.11 -4.71
CA LEU A 85 -5.55 0.05 -4.21
C LEU A 85 -4.98 1.34 -4.80
N GLU A 86 -3.67 1.53 -4.72
CA GLU A 86 -3.00 2.70 -5.29
C GLU A 86 -3.13 2.71 -6.82
N LEU A 87 -2.91 1.58 -7.47
CA LEU A 87 -3.07 1.45 -8.92
C LEU A 87 -4.50 1.78 -9.37
N SER A 88 -5.52 1.29 -8.65
CA SER A 88 -6.92 1.65 -8.90
C SER A 88 -7.18 3.15 -8.74
N ARG A 89 -6.58 3.79 -7.74
CA ARG A 89 -6.69 5.24 -7.53
C ARG A 89 -6.06 6.04 -8.66
N MET A 90 -4.94 5.57 -9.17
CA MET A 90 -4.22 6.21 -10.26
C MET A 90 -4.98 6.10 -11.59
N LEU A 91 -5.46 4.90 -11.93
CA LEU A 91 -6.19 4.66 -13.18
C LEU A 91 -7.62 5.20 -13.15
N HIS A 92 -8.27 5.20 -12.01
CA HIS A 92 -9.69 5.51 -11.88
C HIS A 92 -9.97 6.57 -10.79
N PRO A 93 -9.38 7.76 -10.87
CA PRO A 93 -9.53 8.80 -9.84
C PRO A 93 -10.98 9.26 -9.65
N GLN A 94 -11.85 9.03 -10.64
CA GLN A 94 -13.28 9.36 -10.62
C GLN A 94 -14.11 8.42 -9.74
N LEU A 95 -13.59 7.28 -9.32
CA LEU A 95 -14.34 6.33 -8.50
C LEU A 95 -14.51 6.84 -7.07
N LYS A 96 -15.73 6.71 -6.55
CA LYS A 96 -16.05 7.09 -5.15
C LYS A 96 -15.47 6.12 -4.12
N SER A 97 -15.20 4.88 -4.52
CA SER A 97 -14.70 3.82 -3.64
C SER A 97 -13.77 2.89 -4.39
N HIS A 98 -12.63 2.62 -3.78
CA HIS A 98 -11.60 1.71 -4.28
C HIS A 98 -11.49 0.46 -3.37
N ARG A 99 -12.51 0.14 -2.59
CA ARG A 99 -12.54 -1.08 -1.76
C ARG A 99 -12.56 -2.32 -2.66
N LEU A 100 -11.87 -3.37 -2.25
CA LEU A 100 -11.74 -4.62 -3.01
C LEU A 100 -13.10 -5.15 -3.51
N ASN A 101 -14.09 -5.24 -2.61
CA ASN A 101 -15.42 -5.71 -2.96
C ASN A 101 -16.17 -4.80 -3.97
N THR A 102 -15.91 -3.49 -3.92
CA THR A 102 -16.52 -2.53 -4.87
C THR A 102 -15.90 -2.71 -6.24
N LEU A 103 -14.58 -2.87 -6.31
CA LEU A 103 -13.85 -3.11 -7.55
C LEU A 103 -14.20 -4.48 -8.14
N ALA A 104 -14.24 -5.53 -7.32
CA ALA A 104 -14.65 -6.86 -7.76
C ALA A 104 -16.02 -6.85 -8.44
N LYS A 105 -17.02 -6.19 -7.83
CA LYS A 105 -18.35 -6.03 -8.43
C LYS A 105 -18.32 -5.24 -9.73
N ARG A 106 -17.52 -4.16 -9.80
CA ARG A 106 -17.44 -3.32 -10.99
C ARG A 106 -16.86 -4.08 -12.19
N TYR A 107 -15.85 -4.90 -11.95
CA TYR A 107 -15.13 -5.63 -12.99
C TYR A 107 -15.65 -7.07 -13.19
N ASN A 108 -16.75 -7.43 -12.53
CA ASN A 108 -17.35 -8.78 -12.57
C ASN A 108 -16.34 -9.88 -12.19
N VAL A 109 -15.43 -9.58 -11.27
CA VAL A 109 -14.52 -10.57 -10.69
C VAL A 109 -15.25 -11.26 -9.53
N ALA A 110 -15.24 -12.59 -9.52
CA ALA A 110 -15.86 -13.38 -8.47
C ALA A 110 -15.18 -13.10 -7.11
N LEU A 111 -16.00 -12.91 -6.08
CA LEU A 111 -15.56 -12.78 -4.70
C LEU A 111 -16.46 -13.68 -3.85
N GLU A 112 -16.13 -14.98 -3.83
CA GLU A 112 -17.04 -16.03 -3.35
C GLU A 112 -17.20 -16.08 -1.83
N GLN A 113 -16.18 -15.76 -1.05
CA GLN A 113 -16.26 -15.72 0.41
C GLN A 113 -15.39 -14.56 0.94
N HIS A 114 -16.03 -13.45 1.25
CA HIS A 114 -15.35 -12.29 1.87
C HIS A 114 -14.68 -12.70 3.20
N HIS A 115 -13.48 -12.18 3.43
CA HIS A 115 -12.65 -12.37 4.63
C HIS A 115 -11.97 -13.75 4.75
N ARG A 116 -11.90 -14.53 3.69
CA ARG A 116 -10.92 -15.61 3.57
C ARG A 116 -9.80 -15.16 2.65
N ALA A 117 -8.58 -15.12 3.18
CA ALA A 117 -7.41 -14.55 2.53
C ALA A 117 -7.15 -15.09 1.11
N VAL A 118 -7.40 -16.38 0.86
CA VAL A 118 -7.20 -16.99 -0.46
C VAL A 118 -8.15 -16.44 -1.53
N TYR A 119 -9.41 -16.16 -1.19
CA TYR A 119 -10.36 -15.58 -2.14
C TYR A 119 -10.11 -14.09 -2.38
N ASP A 120 -9.74 -13.36 -1.32
CA ASP A 120 -9.35 -11.96 -1.44
C ASP A 120 -8.06 -11.81 -2.27
N SER A 121 -7.08 -12.69 -2.12
CA SER A 121 -5.85 -12.68 -2.91
C SER A 121 -6.09 -13.08 -4.37
N GLU A 122 -6.93 -14.06 -4.65
CA GLU A 122 -7.32 -14.43 -6.02
C GLU A 122 -8.04 -13.27 -6.72
N THR A 123 -9.01 -12.66 -6.06
CA THR A 123 -9.69 -11.46 -6.55
C THR A 123 -8.72 -10.31 -6.82
N THR A 124 -7.78 -10.08 -5.89
CA THR A 124 -6.74 -9.05 -6.04
C THR A 124 -5.84 -9.33 -7.23
N GLY A 125 -5.46 -10.58 -7.46
CA GLY A 125 -4.69 -11.00 -8.63
C GLY A 125 -5.42 -10.75 -9.95
N TYR A 126 -6.71 -11.08 -10.04
CA TYR A 126 -7.51 -10.79 -11.24
C TYR A 126 -7.65 -9.29 -11.48
N LEU A 127 -7.93 -8.50 -10.44
CA LEU A 127 -8.00 -7.04 -10.57
C LEU A 127 -6.65 -6.44 -10.97
N CYS A 128 -5.55 -6.92 -10.41
CA CYS A 128 -4.21 -6.50 -10.81
C CYS A 128 -3.99 -6.74 -12.31
N HIS A 129 -4.35 -7.91 -12.80
CA HIS A 129 -4.22 -8.24 -14.23
C HIS A 129 -5.07 -7.33 -15.12
N ILE A 130 -6.28 -6.97 -14.71
CA ILE A 130 -7.14 -6.03 -15.42
C ILE A 130 -6.48 -4.65 -15.46
N PHE A 131 -6.05 -4.13 -14.30
CA PHE A 131 -5.43 -2.82 -14.18
C PHE A 131 -4.10 -2.71 -14.94
N LEU A 132 -3.30 -3.77 -14.95
CA LEU A 132 -2.07 -3.80 -15.75
C LEU A 132 -2.37 -3.77 -17.25
N LYS A 133 -3.43 -4.43 -17.72
CA LYS A 133 -3.88 -4.32 -19.12
C LYS A 133 -4.37 -2.93 -19.47
N GLU A 134 -5.16 -2.31 -18.60
CA GLU A 134 -5.62 -0.93 -18.77
C GLU A 134 -4.41 0.02 -18.82
N ALA A 135 -3.49 -0.09 -17.87
CA ALA A 135 -2.27 0.71 -17.83
C ALA A 135 -1.41 0.52 -19.08
N ALA A 136 -1.23 -0.71 -19.55
CA ALA A 136 -0.50 -0.99 -20.78
C ALA A 136 -1.16 -0.36 -22.02
N THR A 137 -2.49 -0.38 -22.08
CA THR A 137 -3.24 0.15 -23.23
C THR A 137 -3.32 1.67 -23.22
N GLU A 138 -3.60 2.27 -22.05
CA GLU A 138 -3.86 3.71 -21.93
C GLU A 138 -2.57 4.53 -21.78
N HIS A 139 -1.52 3.95 -21.17
CA HIS A 139 -0.27 4.62 -20.85
C HIS A 139 0.96 4.03 -21.57
N ASN A 140 0.76 3.09 -22.51
CA ASN A 140 1.83 2.41 -23.27
C ASN A 140 2.92 1.78 -22.37
N LEU A 141 2.53 1.18 -21.27
CA LEU A 141 3.47 0.53 -20.34
C LEU A 141 3.83 -0.87 -20.85
N LEU A 142 5.12 -1.19 -20.82
CA LEU A 142 5.65 -2.50 -21.16
C LEU A 142 6.12 -3.28 -19.93
N TYR A 143 6.57 -2.57 -18.90
CA TYR A 143 7.14 -3.15 -17.69
C TYR A 143 6.46 -2.61 -16.43
N HIS A 144 6.42 -3.42 -15.37
CA HIS A 144 5.76 -3.06 -14.10
C HIS A 144 6.43 -1.89 -13.36
N ASP A 145 7.71 -1.67 -13.53
CA ASP A 145 8.47 -0.57 -12.92
C ASP A 145 8.13 0.79 -13.56
N GLU A 146 7.59 0.79 -14.77
CA GLU A 146 7.10 1.99 -15.44
C GLU A 146 5.80 2.54 -14.83
N LEU A 147 5.08 1.75 -14.02
CA LEU A 147 3.86 2.19 -13.33
C LEU A 147 4.08 3.46 -12.50
N ASN A 148 5.24 3.59 -11.86
CA ASN A 148 5.57 4.75 -11.03
C ASN A 148 6.05 5.97 -11.82
N THR A 149 6.45 5.79 -13.06
CA THR A 149 7.06 6.86 -13.88
C THR A 149 6.15 7.36 -14.98
N ASN A 150 5.33 6.50 -15.57
CA ASN A 150 4.55 6.82 -16.77
C ASN A 150 3.06 7.05 -16.49
N ILE A 151 2.54 6.64 -15.33
CA ILE A 151 1.18 6.99 -14.93
C ILE A 151 1.23 8.29 -14.13
N HIS A 152 0.95 9.39 -14.80
CA HIS A 152 0.87 10.72 -14.18
C HIS A 152 -0.55 11.28 -14.36
N PRO A 153 -1.51 10.90 -13.52
CA PRO A 153 -2.82 11.55 -13.57
C PRO A 153 -2.64 13.05 -13.29
N GLU A 154 -3.32 13.89 -14.06
CA GLU A 154 -3.27 15.37 -13.91
C GLU A 154 -3.57 15.82 -12.47
N GLU A 155 -4.25 14.98 -11.70
CA GLU A 155 -4.67 15.23 -10.33
C GLU A 155 -4.01 14.29 -9.31
N VAL A 156 -2.74 13.91 -9.51
CA VAL A 156 -1.95 13.08 -8.57
C VAL A 156 -2.11 13.55 -7.11
N PHE A 157 -2.13 14.87 -6.90
CA PHE A 157 -2.31 15.42 -5.56
C PHE A 157 -3.65 15.06 -4.90
N LYS A 158 -4.67 14.67 -5.66
CA LYS A 158 -5.97 14.22 -5.13
C LYS A 158 -5.94 12.76 -4.70
N ASN A 159 -5.16 11.95 -5.35
CA ASN A 159 -5.18 10.49 -5.22
C ASN A 159 -4.14 9.97 -4.22
N GLY A 160 -3.00 10.65 -4.11
CA GLY A 160 -1.96 10.29 -3.16
C GLY A 160 -2.38 10.50 -1.70
N ARG A 161 -1.93 9.63 -0.80
CA ARG A 161 -2.08 9.81 0.64
C ARG A 161 -1.23 11.01 1.10
N PRO A 162 -1.81 12.02 1.73
CA PRO A 162 -1.03 13.14 2.26
C PRO A 162 -0.38 12.74 3.60
N PHE A 163 0.80 13.26 3.82
CA PHE A 163 1.49 13.22 5.12
C PHE A 163 1.54 14.62 5.73
N HIS A 164 1.53 14.68 7.06
CA HIS A 164 1.76 15.93 7.76
C HIS A 164 3.25 16.31 7.67
N ALA A 165 3.50 17.57 7.42
CA ALA A 165 4.86 18.13 7.43
C ALA A 165 4.86 19.51 8.12
N THR A 166 5.97 19.83 8.78
CA THR A 166 6.22 21.16 9.33
C THR A 166 7.29 21.83 8.47
N ILE A 167 7.02 23.06 8.02
CA ILE A 167 7.92 23.81 7.15
C ILE A 167 8.30 25.12 7.84
N PHE A 168 9.60 25.36 7.99
CA PHE A 168 10.14 26.61 8.52
C PHE A 168 10.93 27.34 7.42
N ALA A 169 10.68 28.62 7.26
CA ALA A 169 11.52 29.48 6.44
C ALA A 169 12.87 29.72 7.16
N LYS A 170 13.99 29.58 6.44
CA LYS A 170 15.33 29.81 6.98
C LYS A 170 15.63 31.29 7.17
N ASP A 171 15.08 32.14 6.30
CA ASP A 171 15.32 33.57 6.25
C ASP A 171 14.15 34.33 5.59
N GLN A 172 14.31 35.63 5.37
CA GLN A 172 13.30 36.47 4.72
C GLN A 172 13.03 36.11 3.25
N ALA A 173 14.02 35.59 2.53
CA ALA A 173 13.83 35.12 1.18
C ALA A 173 13.03 33.79 1.20
N GLY A 174 13.37 32.90 2.13
CA GLY A 174 12.64 31.66 2.39
C GLY A 174 11.19 31.90 2.82
N LEU A 175 10.93 32.99 3.59
CA LEU A 175 9.56 33.36 3.96
C LEU A 175 8.71 33.74 2.73
N LYS A 176 9.29 34.42 1.75
CA LYS A 176 8.60 34.74 0.50
C LYS A 176 8.26 33.46 -0.29
N GLU A 177 9.21 32.50 -0.33
CA GLU A 177 8.97 31.21 -0.98
C GLU A 177 7.92 30.39 -0.22
N LEU A 178 7.89 30.45 1.10
CA LEU A 178 6.86 29.79 1.91
C LEU A 178 5.46 30.33 1.58
N PHE A 179 5.29 31.65 1.48
CA PHE A 179 4.02 32.23 1.05
C PHE A 179 3.60 31.78 -0.34
N LYS A 180 4.52 31.65 -1.29
CA LYS A 180 4.21 31.11 -2.64
C LYS A 180 3.74 29.66 -2.55
N VAL A 181 4.45 28.80 -1.80
CA VAL A 181 4.06 27.39 -1.61
C VAL A 181 2.68 27.28 -0.97
N VAL A 182 2.41 28.06 0.08
CA VAL A 182 1.10 28.08 0.74
C VAL A 182 0.02 28.57 -0.23
N SER A 183 0.28 29.62 -1.00
CA SER A 183 -0.68 30.12 -2.00
C SER A 183 -0.98 29.07 -3.07
N GLN A 184 0.05 28.45 -3.64
CA GLN A 184 -0.12 27.38 -4.64
C GLN A 184 -0.90 26.19 -4.07
N SER A 185 -0.60 25.74 -2.85
CA SER A 185 -1.29 24.64 -2.20
C SER A 185 -2.79 24.90 -1.99
N ASN A 186 -3.17 26.18 -1.80
CA ASN A 186 -4.56 26.57 -1.60
C ASN A 186 -5.31 26.86 -2.92
N ILE A 187 -4.62 27.28 -3.96
CA ILE A 187 -5.23 27.70 -5.23
C ILE A 187 -5.20 26.55 -6.24
N GLU A 188 -4.05 25.89 -6.40
CA GLU A 188 -3.82 24.89 -7.46
C GLU A 188 -3.97 23.46 -6.95
N TYR A 189 -3.55 23.22 -5.69
CA TYR A 189 -3.44 21.87 -5.13
C TYR A 189 -4.34 21.64 -3.91
N TYR A 190 -5.48 22.30 -3.87
CA TYR A 190 -6.46 22.09 -2.80
C TYR A 190 -7.35 20.87 -3.09
N TYR A 191 -7.29 19.88 -2.20
CA TYR A 191 -8.26 18.79 -2.19
C TYR A 191 -8.55 18.38 -0.76
N ARG A 192 -9.73 18.75 -0.24
CA ARG A 192 -10.17 18.65 1.17
C ARG A 192 -9.32 19.48 2.12
N VAL A 193 -8.00 19.46 1.94
CA VAL A 193 -7.00 20.28 2.62
C VAL A 193 -5.98 20.78 1.59
N PRO A 194 -5.26 21.88 1.86
CA PRO A 194 -4.15 22.31 1.00
C PRO A 194 -3.07 21.22 0.92
N ARG A 195 -2.59 20.92 -0.27
CA ARG A 195 -1.57 19.90 -0.49
C ARG A 195 -0.32 20.49 -1.11
N ILE A 196 0.82 20.04 -0.64
CA ILE A 196 2.12 20.48 -1.12
C ILE A 196 2.80 19.29 -1.78
N LEU A 197 3.14 19.42 -3.06
CA LEU A 197 3.87 18.39 -3.79
C LEU A 197 5.33 18.39 -3.34
N ARG A 198 5.96 17.19 -3.30
CA ARG A 198 7.40 17.07 -3.00
C ARG A 198 8.26 17.89 -3.94
N SER A 199 7.90 17.95 -5.23
CA SER A 199 8.60 18.74 -6.24
C SER A 199 8.63 20.23 -5.90
N MET A 200 7.57 20.77 -5.30
CA MET A 200 7.51 22.18 -4.85
C MET A 200 8.52 22.46 -3.72
N LEU A 201 8.75 21.49 -2.85
CA LEU A 201 9.72 21.62 -1.76
C LEU A 201 11.14 21.33 -2.23
N SER A 202 11.32 20.34 -3.09
CA SER A 202 12.64 19.95 -3.63
C SER A 202 13.28 21.09 -4.43
N SER A 203 12.49 21.80 -5.23
CA SER A 203 12.96 22.97 -6.01
C SER A 203 13.33 24.18 -5.15
N ARG A 204 12.93 24.19 -3.87
CA ARG A 204 13.15 25.29 -2.91
C ARG A 204 13.86 24.82 -1.63
N ARG A 205 14.59 23.72 -1.71
CA ARG A 205 15.19 23.03 -0.55
C ARG A 205 16.10 23.95 0.29
N ASP A 206 16.79 24.86 -0.34
CA ASP A 206 17.69 25.79 0.34
C ASP A 206 16.95 26.84 1.17
N SER A 207 15.68 27.09 0.87
CA SER A 207 14.84 28.07 1.54
C SER A 207 14.18 27.57 2.83
N PHE A 208 14.14 26.23 3.05
CA PHE A 208 13.32 25.63 4.10
C PHE A 208 14.09 24.68 5.01
N LEU A 209 13.61 24.59 6.26
CA LEU A 209 13.80 23.45 7.14
C LEU A 209 12.51 22.65 7.15
N LEU A 210 12.62 21.35 6.95
CA LEU A 210 11.46 20.46 6.88
C LEU A 210 11.48 19.48 8.06
N GLY A 211 10.35 19.37 8.75
CA GLY A 211 10.09 18.39 9.79
C GLY A 211 8.95 17.46 9.37
N SER A 212 9.01 16.23 9.83
CA SER A 212 7.98 15.22 9.55
C SER A 212 6.63 15.49 10.24
N GLY A 213 6.55 16.49 11.09
CA GLY A 213 5.31 16.82 11.80
C GLY A 213 5.01 15.87 12.98
N CYS A 214 3.83 15.25 12.95
CA CYS A 214 3.31 14.40 14.02
C CYS A 214 3.34 12.89 13.64
N ALA A 215 2.55 12.08 14.35
CA ALA A 215 2.37 10.65 14.04
C ALA A 215 1.81 10.35 12.63
N GLU A 216 1.19 11.34 11.98
CA GLU A 216 0.75 11.26 10.57
C GLU A 216 1.83 11.80 9.60
N GLY A 217 3.03 12.02 10.08
CA GLY A 217 4.17 12.41 9.28
C GLY A 217 4.84 11.21 8.62
N GLU A 218 5.43 11.44 7.45
CA GLU A 218 6.01 10.37 6.63
C GLU A 218 7.11 9.58 7.34
N VAL A 219 7.99 10.26 8.09
CA VAL A 219 9.09 9.59 8.81
C VAL A 219 8.56 8.69 9.91
N PHE A 220 7.60 9.17 10.70
CA PHE A 220 7.00 8.37 11.76
C PHE A 220 6.30 7.13 11.20
N GLU A 221 5.50 7.27 10.15
CA GLU A 221 4.85 6.13 9.52
C GLU A 221 5.86 5.16 8.91
N ALA A 222 6.91 5.66 8.26
CA ALA A 222 7.96 4.80 7.72
C ALA A 222 8.68 4.02 8.83
N MET A 223 8.92 4.63 9.97
CA MET A 223 9.52 3.96 11.14
C MET A 223 8.60 2.88 11.70
N MET A 224 7.30 3.15 11.83
CA MET A 224 6.32 2.18 12.32
C MET A 224 6.12 1.00 11.38
N GLN A 225 6.24 1.22 10.06
CA GLN A 225 6.06 0.18 9.04
C GLN A 225 7.35 -0.59 8.76
N LYS A 226 8.51 0.07 8.77
CA LYS A 226 9.79 -0.51 8.36
C LYS A 226 10.75 -0.83 9.50
N GLY A 227 10.41 -0.45 10.74
CA GLY A 227 11.29 -0.55 11.90
C GLY A 227 12.37 0.55 11.94
N TYR A 228 13.22 0.49 12.94
CA TYR A 228 14.29 1.47 13.23
C TYR A 228 15.60 1.13 12.48
N ASN A 229 15.59 0.96 11.20
CA ASN A 229 16.84 0.80 10.44
C ASN A 229 17.13 2.03 9.61
#